data_f42021a4b3d4926f6e7155ce49d31452
#
_entry.id   f42021a4b3d4926f6e7155ce49d31452
#
_cell.length_a   1.000
_cell.length_b   1.000
_cell.length_c   1.000
_cell.angle_alpha   90.00
_cell.angle_beta   90.00
_cell.angle_gamma   90.00
#
_symmetry.space_group_name_H-M   'P 1'
#
loop_
_entity.id
_entity.type
_entity.pdbx_description
1 polymer ?
#
loop_
_entity_poly.entity_id
_entity_poly.type
_entity_poly.pdbx_seq_one_letter_code
_entity_poly.pdbx_strand_id
1 'polypeptide(L)'
;MRYREADLSRVTTIPVAGRQNKVESKLLASPPGPNRSFTAFLDSLPDVLAARDLRLVIEAVAAAKRGGRGVILLLGGHVIKVGLGPLVNAWLARGIVTHVALNGAAAIHDFELAAFGGTSEDVESGLADGSFGMAEETGAEMNAAIARAAAADRGMGEGVALALAERKRLPGKEASILLSALQHDVPVTVHAAIGAEIIHQHPSSDGAAVGATSHRDFRRLAGSIPDLDQGGVVLNWGSAVLMPEVFLKALTIARNTGAGRPTHFVAADFDMQRHYRPRVNVVQRPTRAGGSGFLLTGHHEILIPLLVWGVLEELEKSVNGDALTAPRQSSP
;
A
#
# COMPACT_ATOMS: atom_id res chain seq x y z
N MET A 1 33.46 -13.54 -47.89
CA MET A 1 32.35 -12.58 -48.18
C MET A 1 32.76 -11.25 -47.57
N ARG A 2 32.74 -10.16 -48.30
CA ARG A 2 32.92 -8.82 -47.72
C ARG A 2 31.54 -8.39 -47.16
N TYR A 3 31.50 -8.10 -45.89
CA TYR A 3 30.31 -7.55 -45.27
C TYR A 3 30.04 -6.14 -45.81
N ARG A 4 28.76 -5.79 -45.98
CA ARG A 4 28.36 -4.47 -46.47
C ARG A 4 28.42 -3.47 -45.30
N GLU A 5 29.16 -2.39 -45.47
CA GLU A 5 29.24 -1.31 -44.50
C GLU A 5 28.35 -0.14 -44.97
N ALA A 6 27.75 0.57 -44.00
CA ALA A 6 27.01 1.79 -44.28
C ALA A 6 27.97 2.96 -44.54
N ASP A 7 27.66 3.76 -45.55
CA ASP A 7 28.40 4.98 -45.85
C ASP A 7 27.92 6.12 -44.94
N LEU A 8 28.67 6.40 -43.90
CA LEU A 8 28.36 7.45 -42.91
C LEU A 8 28.53 8.86 -43.48
N SER A 9 29.22 9.07 -44.61
CA SER A 9 29.33 10.39 -45.24
C SER A 9 28.00 10.91 -45.75
N ARG A 10 27.00 10.04 -45.89
CA ARG A 10 25.61 10.36 -46.33
C ARG A 10 24.67 10.65 -45.19
N VAL A 11 25.13 10.60 -43.92
CA VAL A 11 24.31 10.88 -42.75
C VAL A 11 23.98 12.39 -42.68
N THR A 12 22.70 12.68 -42.57
CA THR A 12 22.25 14.05 -42.36
C THR A 12 22.07 14.32 -40.85
N THR A 13 22.68 15.36 -40.32
CA THR A 13 22.58 15.81 -38.92
C THR A 13 21.56 16.92 -38.80
N ILE A 14 21.02 17.10 -37.58
CA ILE A 14 20.13 18.21 -37.23
C ILE A 14 20.75 19.07 -36.12
N PRO A 15 20.53 20.40 -36.09
CA PRO A 15 20.95 21.25 -34.99
C PRO A 15 20.34 20.82 -33.66
N VAL A 16 21.11 20.85 -32.56
CA VAL A 16 20.63 20.53 -31.23
C VAL A 16 19.48 21.43 -30.78
N ALA A 17 19.45 22.69 -31.25
CA ALA A 17 18.37 23.64 -30.97
C ALA A 17 17.01 23.22 -31.54
N GLY A 18 16.98 22.40 -32.58
CA GLY A 18 15.74 21.85 -33.16
C GLY A 18 15.30 20.51 -32.55
N ARG A 19 16.05 19.97 -31.58
CA ARG A 19 15.76 18.69 -30.95
C ARG A 19 14.98 18.88 -29.66
N GLN A 20 13.89 18.15 -29.48
CA GLN A 20 13.21 18.05 -28.18
C GLN A 20 14.06 17.25 -27.19
N ASN A 21 14.46 17.85 -26.09
CA ASN A 21 15.19 17.19 -25.01
C ASN A 21 14.22 16.80 -23.90
N LYS A 22 14.37 15.57 -23.39
CA LYS A 22 13.57 15.06 -22.26
C LYS A 22 14.10 15.51 -20.89
N VAL A 23 15.35 15.95 -20.82
CA VAL A 23 16.00 16.43 -19.61
C VAL A 23 16.57 17.81 -19.88
N GLU A 24 16.17 18.78 -19.08
CA GLU A 24 16.63 20.15 -19.08
C GLU A 24 17.36 20.47 -17.77
N SER A 25 18.21 21.46 -17.75
CA SER A 25 19.00 21.84 -16.57
C SER A 25 18.16 22.20 -15.35
N LYS A 26 16.96 22.72 -15.56
CA LYS A 26 16.01 23.05 -14.48
C LYS A 26 15.43 21.80 -13.74
N LEU A 27 15.58 20.62 -14.34
CA LEU A 27 15.07 19.34 -13.76
C LEU A 27 16.14 18.61 -12.94
N LEU A 28 17.35 19.15 -12.87
CA LEU A 28 18.46 18.52 -12.17
C LEU A 28 18.32 18.67 -10.65
N ALA A 29 18.94 17.74 -9.90
CA ALA A 29 19.01 17.80 -8.46
C ALA A 29 19.75 19.06 -7.99
N SER A 30 19.32 19.61 -6.87
CA SER A 30 20.01 20.69 -6.19
C SER A 30 20.97 20.16 -5.12
N PRO A 31 22.17 20.78 -4.94
CA PRO A 31 23.04 20.38 -3.85
C PRO A 31 22.42 20.71 -2.49
N PRO A 32 22.79 19.97 -1.42
CA PRO A 32 22.25 20.23 -0.10
C PRO A 32 22.56 21.64 0.39
N GLY A 33 21.52 22.44 0.66
CA GLY A 33 21.61 23.78 1.24
C GLY A 33 21.83 23.79 2.76
N PRO A 34 21.77 24.97 3.42
CA PRO A 34 21.85 25.07 4.89
C PRO A 34 20.62 24.46 5.59
N ASN A 35 19.43 24.56 4.99
CA ASN A 35 18.23 23.89 5.48
C ASN A 35 18.35 22.38 5.25
N ARG A 36 18.26 21.60 6.33
CA ARG A 36 18.37 20.12 6.35
C ARG A 36 17.03 19.44 6.70
N SER A 37 15.92 20.15 6.55
CA SER A 37 14.59 19.56 6.76
C SER A 37 14.30 18.49 5.70
N PHE A 38 13.36 17.61 6.01
CA PHE A 38 12.89 16.59 5.07
C PHE A 38 12.26 17.23 3.82
N THR A 39 11.50 18.32 3.99
CA THR A 39 10.96 19.10 2.87
C THR A 39 12.09 19.59 1.95
N ALA A 40 13.16 20.19 2.49
CA ALA A 40 14.30 20.65 1.69
C ALA A 40 15.01 19.49 0.98
N PHE A 41 15.06 18.32 1.58
CA PHE A 41 15.56 17.11 0.93
C PHE A 41 14.68 16.72 -0.27
N LEU A 42 13.36 16.61 -0.10
CA LEU A 42 12.44 16.28 -1.18
C LEU A 42 12.52 17.28 -2.34
N ASP A 43 12.58 18.56 -2.01
CA ASP A 43 12.67 19.65 -3.00
C ASP A 43 14.01 19.63 -3.76
N SER A 44 15.07 19.08 -3.15
CA SER A 44 16.38 18.94 -3.79
C SER A 44 16.49 17.78 -4.78
N LEU A 45 15.57 16.83 -4.76
CA LEU A 45 15.56 15.69 -5.68
C LEU A 45 15.32 16.17 -7.13
N PRO A 46 15.88 15.48 -8.14
CA PRO A 46 15.66 15.85 -9.54
C PRO A 46 14.18 15.68 -9.93
N ASP A 47 13.67 16.56 -10.80
CA ASP A 47 12.28 16.46 -11.27
C ASP A 47 12.14 15.54 -12.49
N VAL A 48 12.61 14.30 -12.34
CA VAL A 48 12.57 13.27 -13.38
C VAL A 48 12.29 11.89 -12.77
N LEU A 49 11.70 11.01 -13.59
CA LEU A 49 11.51 9.58 -13.29
C LEU A 49 10.92 9.35 -11.87
N ALA A 50 11.51 8.41 -11.12
CA ALA A 50 10.98 7.97 -9.83
C ALA A 50 10.90 9.10 -8.78
N ALA A 51 11.79 10.09 -8.81
CA ALA A 51 11.74 11.22 -7.88
C ALA A 51 10.51 12.11 -8.14
N ARG A 52 10.21 12.40 -9.42
CA ARG A 52 9.00 13.10 -9.81
C ARG A 52 7.75 12.25 -9.50
N ASP A 53 7.78 10.97 -9.85
CA ASP A 53 6.65 10.07 -9.62
C ASP A 53 6.32 9.96 -8.12
N LEU A 54 7.33 9.90 -7.25
CA LEU A 54 7.15 9.92 -5.79
C LEU A 54 6.44 11.20 -5.31
N ARG A 55 6.89 12.39 -5.79
CA ARG A 55 6.22 13.66 -5.46
C ARG A 55 4.76 13.69 -5.90
N LEU A 56 4.46 13.22 -7.11
CA LEU A 56 3.09 13.15 -7.61
C LEU A 56 2.21 12.21 -6.77
N VAL A 57 2.75 11.09 -6.29
CA VAL A 57 2.01 10.20 -5.37
C VAL A 57 1.81 10.84 -4.00
N ILE A 58 2.83 11.53 -3.45
CA ILE A 58 2.71 12.31 -2.20
C ILE A 58 1.57 13.33 -2.31
N GLU A 59 1.59 14.15 -3.36
CA GLU A 59 0.58 15.17 -3.63
C GLU A 59 -0.82 14.55 -3.78
N ALA A 60 -0.93 13.42 -4.50
CA ALA A 60 -2.19 12.73 -4.72
C ALA A 60 -2.80 12.21 -3.41
N VAL A 61 -1.98 11.57 -2.54
CA VAL A 61 -2.45 11.08 -1.22
C VAL A 61 -2.88 12.25 -0.33
N ALA A 62 -2.09 13.32 -0.27
CA ALA A 62 -2.45 14.50 0.50
C ALA A 62 -3.73 15.17 -0.02
N ALA A 63 -3.89 15.28 -1.34
CA ALA A 63 -5.09 15.82 -1.97
C ALA A 63 -6.32 14.92 -1.72
N ALA A 64 -6.19 13.60 -1.80
CA ALA A 64 -7.25 12.65 -1.47
C ALA A 64 -7.72 12.83 -0.02
N LYS A 65 -6.78 12.92 0.93
CA LYS A 65 -7.11 13.18 2.34
C LYS A 65 -7.85 14.50 2.52
N ARG A 66 -7.38 15.60 1.94
CA ARG A 66 -8.05 16.92 2.01
C ARG A 66 -9.44 16.91 1.38
N GLY A 67 -9.59 16.17 0.27
CA GLY A 67 -10.84 16.05 -0.46
C GLY A 67 -11.82 15.01 0.10
N GLY A 68 -11.49 14.32 1.19
CA GLY A 68 -12.32 13.24 1.75
C GLY A 68 -12.50 12.07 0.78
N ARG A 69 -11.48 11.78 -0.06
CA ARG A 69 -11.49 10.67 -1.02
C ARG A 69 -10.82 9.44 -0.44
N GLY A 70 -11.17 8.27 -1.00
CA GLY A 70 -10.61 7.01 -0.55
C GLY A 70 -9.09 6.92 -0.74
N VAL A 71 -8.40 6.44 0.29
CA VAL A 71 -7.01 5.99 0.22
C VAL A 71 -6.95 4.55 0.67
N ILE A 72 -6.77 3.63 -0.27
CA ILE A 72 -6.80 2.19 -0.04
C ILE A 72 -5.37 1.63 -0.08
N LEU A 73 -4.95 0.96 0.99
CA LEU A 73 -3.69 0.23 1.04
C LEU A 73 -3.91 -1.26 0.74
N LEU A 74 -3.14 -1.79 -0.21
CA LEU A 74 -3.05 -3.22 -0.52
C LEU A 74 -1.68 -3.70 -0.04
N LEU A 75 -1.63 -4.52 1.01
CA LEU A 75 -0.39 -4.87 1.69
C LEU A 75 -0.01 -6.34 1.53
N GLY A 76 1.26 -6.58 1.22
CA GLY A 76 1.91 -7.89 1.30
C GLY A 76 2.66 -8.08 2.62
N GLY A 77 2.97 -9.34 2.97
CA GLY A 77 3.63 -9.70 4.23
C GLY A 77 5.00 -9.06 4.44
N HIS A 78 5.74 -8.77 3.36
CA HIS A 78 7.08 -8.19 3.46
C HIS A 78 7.08 -6.81 4.13
N VAL A 79 6.04 -6.00 3.91
CA VAL A 79 5.89 -4.68 4.55
C VAL A 79 5.88 -4.79 6.08
N ILE A 80 5.21 -5.81 6.60
CA ILE A 80 5.15 -6.07 8.04
C ILE A 80 6.52 -6.57 8.55
N LYS A 81 7.12 -7.53 7.82
CA LYS A 81 8.42 -8.14 8.19
C LYS A 81 9.56 -7.14 8.29
N VAL A 82 9.55 -6.09 7.48
CA VAL A 82 10.59 -5.04 7.52
C VAL A 82 10.22 -3.87 8.45
N GLY A 83 9.22 -4.06 9.33
CA GLY A 83 8.95 -3.16 10.46
C GLY A 83 8.17 -1.90 10.11
N LEU A 84 7.38 -1.87 9.05
CA LEU A 84 6.69 -0.67 8.59
C LEU A 84 5.27 -0.49 9.16
N GLY A 85 4.78 -1.40 9.98
CA GLY A 85 3.49 -1.29 10.67
C GLY A 85 3.27 0.04 11.38
N PRO A 86 4.22 0.56 12.18
CA PRO A 86 4.07 1.86 12.85
C PRO A 86 3.84 3.04 11.90
N LEU A 87 4.37 3.00 10.68
CA LEU A 87 4.15 4.05 9.69
C LEU A 87 2.72 4.00 9.12
N VAL A 88 2.20 2.80 8.88
CA VAL A 88 0.79 2.61 8.51
C VAL A 88 -0.13 3.10 9.64
N ASN A 89 0.20 2.77 10.88
CA ASN A 89 -0.54 3.19 12.07
C ASN A 89 -0.56 4.72 12.21
N ALA A 90 0.55 5.39 11.89
CA ALA A 90 0.59 6.85 11.87
C ALA A 90 -0.36 7.47 10.84
N TRP A 91 -0.59 6.82 9.71
CA TRP A 91 -1.56 7.25 8.71
C TRP A 91 -3.00 6.92 9.11
N LEU A 92 -3.23 5.76 9.74
CA LEU A 92 -4.54 5.39 10.29
C LEU A 92 -4.98 6.40 11.35
N ALA A 93 -4.11 6.72 12.31
CA ALA A 93 -4.38 7.68 13.38
C ALA A 93 -4.72 9.10 12.87
N ARG A 94 -4.23 9.46 11.69
CA ARG A 94 -4.53 10.75 11.04
C ARG A 94 -5.72 10.66 10.07
N GLY A 95 -6.35 9.50 9.94
CA GLY A 95 -7.45 9.25 9.01
C GLY A 95 -7.05 9.48 7.55
N ILE A 96 -5.79 9.23 7.19
CA ILE A 96 -5.30 9.31 5.80
C ILE A 96 -5.77 8.08 5.05
N VAL A 97 -5.62 6.90 5.63
CA VAL A 97 -6.06 5.62 5.06
C VAL A 97 -7.52 5.38 5.39
N THR A 98 -8.31 5.01 4.39
CA THR A 98 -9.74 4.71 4.51
C THR A 98 -10.05 3.22 4.42
N HIS A 99 -9.12 2.39 3.98
CA HIS A 99 -9.24 0.93 3.93
C HIS A 99 -7.87 0.28 3.87
N VAL A 100 -7.66 -0.76 4.68
CA VAL A 100 -6.46 -1.61 4.61
C VAL A 100 -6.87 -3.00 4.15
N ALA A 101 -6.27 -3.49 3.06
CA ALA A 101 -6.50 -4.83 2.53
C ALA A 101 -5.19 -5.64 2.57
N LEU A 102 -5.16 -6.66 3.40
CA LEU A 102 -4.01 -7.53 3.65
C LEU A 102 -4.14 -8.83 2.86
N ASN A 103 -3.03 -9.37 2.37
CA ASN A 103 -3.01 -10.81 2.07
C ASN A 103 -2.87 -11.62 3.39
N GLY A 104 -3.09 -12.93 3.33
CA GLY A 104 -3.04 -13.78 4.52
C GLY A 104 -1.68 -13.73 5.23
N ALA A 105 -0.58 -13.71 4.48
CA ALA A 105 0.76 -13.61 5.06
C ALA A 105 0.96 -12.30 5.84
N ALA A 106 0.45 -11.17 5.34
CA ALA A 106 0.53 -9.90 6.08
C ALA A 106 -0.26 -9.96 7.39
N ALA A 107 -1.45 -10.56 7.37
CA ALA A 107 -2.25 -10.73 8.58
C ALA A 107 -1.58 -11.64 9.62
N ILE A 108 -0.93 -12.73 9.17
CA ILE A 108 -0.18 -13.63 10.06
C ILE A 108 1.01 -12.89 10.70
N HIS A 109 1.82 -12.21 9.91
CA HIS A 109 2.96 -11.47 10.44
C HIS A 109 2.55 -10.35 11.40
N ASP A 110 1.45 -9.63 11.10
CA ASP A 110 0.90 -8.60 12.00
C ASP A 110 0.41 -9.22 13.32
N PHE A 111 -0.32 -10.35 13.24
CA PHE A 111 -0.80 -11.08 14.39
C PHE A 111 0.35 -11.55 15.28
N GLU A 112 1.36 -12.20 14.72
CA GLU A 112 2.53 -12.72 15.45
C GLU A 112 3.33 -11.61 16.12
N LEU A 113 3.62 -10.53 15.39
CA LEU A 113 4.31 -9.37 15.98
C LEU A 113 3.52 -8.81 17.16
N ALA A 114 2.21 -8.60 17.00
CA ALA A 114 1.37 -8.08 18.07
C ALA A 114 1.30 -9.02 19.27
N ALA A 115 1.04 -10.29 19.01
CA ALA A 115 0.75 -11.28 20.04
C ALA A 115 1.99 -11.78 20.78
N PHE A 116 3.11 -11.92 20.08
CA PHE A 116 4.34 -12.58 20.58
C PHE A 116 5.58 -11.69 20.52
N GLY A 117 5.55 -10.58 19.79
CA GLY A 117 6.67 -9.65 19.64
C GLY A 117 7.73 -10.08 18.62
N GLY A 118 7.48 -11.15 17.86
CA GLY A 118 8.36 -11.65 16.81
C GLY A 118 7.55 -12.34 15.71
N THR A 119 8.13 -12.45 14.52
CA THR A 119 7.54 -13.14 13.37
C THR A 119 8.61 -13.57 12.38
N SER A 120 8.22 -14.33 11.35
CA SER A 120 9.12 -14.78 10.28
C SER A 120 10.12 -15.81 10.74
N GLU A 121 9.64 -17.03 10.99
CA GLU A 121 10.45 -18.19 11.33
C GLU A 121 11.53 -18.53 10.29
N ASP A 122 12.53 -19.33 10.71
CA ASP A 122 13.53 -19.88 9.80
C ASP A 122 12.94 -21.04 8.98
N VAL A 123 12.55 -20.69 7.74
CA VAL A 123 11.92 -21.64 6.81
C VAL A 123 12.81 -22.81 6.46
N GLU A 124 14.14 -22.59 6.29
CA GLU A 124 15.07 -23.63 5.87
C GLU A 124 15.19 -24.73 6.92
N SER A 125 15.36 -24.34 8.17
CA SER A 125 15.42 -25.28 9.31
C SER A 125 14.11 -26.02 9.48
N GLY A 126 12.97 -25.32 9.52
CA GLY A 126 11.66 -25.93 9.75
C GLY A 126 11.17 -26.81 8.60
N LEU A 127 11.62 -26.53 7.37
CA LEU A 127 11.28 -27.37 6.23
C LEU A 127 12.01 -28.72 6.26
N ALA A 128 13.22 -28.75 6.85
CA ALA A 128 14.02 -29.97 6.92
C ALA A 128 13.40 -31.04 7.82
N ASP A 129 12.72 -30.67 8.90
CA ASP A 129 12.10 -31.58 9.88
C ASP A 129 10.55 -31.58 9.84
N GLY A 130 9.96 -30.73 8.99
CA GLY A 130 8.51 -30.61 8.85
C GLY A 130 7.84 -29.69 9.89
N SER A 131 8.61 -28.93 10.66
CA SER A 131 8.07 -27.98 11.67
C SER A 131 7.71 -26.60 11.07
N PHE A 132 8.06 -26.34 9.82
CA PHE A 132 7.74 -25.07 9.16
C PHE A 132 6.22 -24.79 9.17
N GLY A 133 5.86 -23.64 9.75
CA GLY A 133 4.46 -23.21 9.84
C GLY A 133 3.63 -23.90 10.91
N MET A 134 4.25 -24.70 11.78
CA MET A 134 3.56 -25.50 12.80
C MET A 134 3.52 -24.81 14.19
N ALA A 135 3.67 -23.48 14.24
CA ALA A 135 3.51 -22.74 15.48
C ALA A 135 2.09 -22.90 16.03
N GLU A 136 1.98 -23.57 17.19
CA GLU A 136 0.70 -23.98 17.80
C GLU A 136 -0.19 -22.77 18.05
N GLU A 137 0.32 -21.75 18.71
CA GLU A 137 -0.46 -20.58 19.10
C GLU A 137 -0.91 -19.76 17.88
N THR A 138 -0.04 -19.57 16.89
CA THR A 138 -0.37 -18.83 15.67
C THR A 138 -1.53 -19.51 14.95
N GLY A 139 -1.42 -20.82 14.71
CA GLY A 139 -2.46 -21.57 14.02
C GLY A 139 -3.74 -21.67 14.83
N ALA A 140 -3.66 -22.07 16.10
CA ALA A 140 -4.82 -22.27 16.95
C ALA A 140 -5.62 -20.98 17.17
N GLU A 141 -4.94 -19.88 17.54
CA GLU A 141 -5.64 -18.64 17.89
C GLU A 141 -6.21 -17.94 16.66
N MET A 142 -5.47 -17.86 15.55
CA MET A 142 -5.98 -17.24 14.33
C MET A 142 -7.15 -18.05 13.75
N ASN A 143 -7.07 -19.38 13.68
CA ASN A 143 -8.15 -20.21 13.19
C ASN A 143 -9.39 -20.14 14.11
N ALA A 144 -9.22 -20.10 15.43
CA ALA A 144 -10.32 -19.86 16.36
C ALA A 144 -10.96 -18.48 16.16
N ALA A 145 -10.17 -17.43 15.91
CA ALA A 145 -10.68 -16.10 15.58
C ALA A 145 -11.47 -16.09 14.28
N ILE A 146 -10.98 -16.77 13.24
CA ILE A 146 -11.65 -16.91 11.95
C ILE A 146 -12.97 -17.66 12.09
N ALA A 147 -13.00 -18.77 12.84
CA ALA A 147 -14.21 -19.52 13.09
C ALA A 147 -15.27 -18.70 13.85
N ARG A 148 -14.86 -17.96 14.90
CA ARG A 148 -15.75 -17.02 15.61
C ARG A 148 -16.26 -15.90 14.70
N ALA A 149 -15.41 -15.35 13.84
CA ALA A 149 -15.80 -14.33 12.88
C ALA A 149 -16.85 -14.86 11.90
N ALA A 150 -16.68 -16.07 11.38
CA ALA A 150 -17.65 -16.71 10.50
C ALA A 150 -19.00 -16.88 11.18
N ALA A 151 -19.02 -17.38 12.42
CA ALA A 151 -20.24 -17.57 13.22
C ALA A 151 -20.95 -16.24 13.56
N ALA A 152 -20.21 -15.15 13.67
CA ALA A 152 -20.72 -13.81 13.98
C ALA A 152 -20.97 -12.94 12.74
N ASP A 153 -20.93 -13.51 11.53
CA ASP A 153 -21.11 -12.78 10.29
C ASP A 153 -20.10 -11.63 10.09
N ARG A 154 -18.84 -11.81 10.54
CA ARG A 154 -17.76 -10.85 10.40
C ARG A 154 -16.76 -11.23 9.32
N GLY A 155 -15.96 -10.27 8.86
CA GLY A 155 -14.80 -10.50 8.00
C GLY A 155 -13.62 -11.09 8.77
N MET A 156 -12.66 -11.64 8.06
CA MET A 156 -11.46 -12.22 8.65
C MET A 156 -10.61 -11.16 9.34
N GLY A 157 -10.38 -10.00 8.68
CA GLY A 157 -9.58 -8.92 9.23
C GLY A 157 -10.14 -8.39 10.53
N GLU A 158 -11.45 -8.09 10.58
CA GLU A 158 -12.15 -7.67 11.79
C GLU A 158 -12.07 -8.74 12.89
N GLY A 159 -12.31 -10.01 12.54
CA GLY A 159 -12.30 -11.10 13.50
C GLY A 159 -10.95 -11.31 14.17
N VAL A 160 -9.85 -11.26 13.39
CA VAL A 160 -8.49 -11.38 13.93
C VAL A 160 -8.12 -10.15 14.76
N ALA A 161 -8.50 -8.94 14.33
CA ALA A 161 -8.27 -7.72 15.09
C ALA A 161 -8.97 -7.74 16.46
N LEU A 162 -10.22 -8.19 16.51
CA LEU A 162 -10.97 -8.35 17.75
C LEU A 162 -10.33 -9.39 18.68
N ALA A 163 -9.88 -10.53 18.14
CA ALA A 163 -9.19 -11.53 18.93
C ALA A 163 -7.88 -11.02 19.53
N LEU A 164 -7.12 -10.22 18.79
CA LEU A 164 -5.95 -9.53 19.33
C LEU A 164 -6.33 -8.56 20.44
N ALA A 165 -7.39 -7.77 20.27
CA ALA A 165 -7.84 -6.79 21.27
C ALA A 165 -8.26 -7.44 22.60
N GLU A 166 -8.72 -8.68 22.58
CA GLU A 166 -9.09 -9.46 23.77
C GLU A 166 -7.90 -10.01 24.57
N ARG A 167 -6.69 -10.01 23.99
CA ARG A 167 -5.50 -10.56 24.65
C ARG A 167 -5.02 -9.64 25.79
N LYS A 168 -4.68 -10.25 26.91
CA LYS A 168 -4.16 -9.51 28.08
C LYS A 168 -2.74 -8.96 27.88
N ARG A 169 -1.96 -9.59 27.02
CA ARG A 169 -0.56 -9.22 26.74
C ARG A 169 -0.35 -9.13 25.24
N LEU A 170 0.20 -8.00 24.83
CA LEU A 170 0.50 -7.67 23.44
C LEU A 170 1.86 -6.95 23.39
N PRO A 171 2.98 -7.70 23.38
CA PRO A 171 4.31 -7.10 23.40
C PRO A 171 4.61 -6.22 22.18
N GLY A 172 4.01 -6.50 21.02
CA GLY A 172 4.18 -5.74 19.79
C GLY A 172 2.95 -4.92 19.39
N LYS A 173 2.08 -4.54 20.31
CA LYS A 173 0.83 -3.81 20.07
C LYS A 173 0.99 -2.62 19.12
N GLU A 174 2.05 -1.82 19.33
CA GLU A 174 2.28 -0.57 18.57
C GLU A 174 2.64 -0.81 17.10
N ALA A 175 3.04 -2.03 16.74
CA ALA A 175 3.32 -2.40 15.36
C ALA A 175 2.09 -2.93 14.60
N SER A 176 1.01 -3.30 15.30
CA SER A 176 -0.14 -3.97 14.69
C SER A 176 -1.03 -3.01 13.90
N ILE A 177 -1.14 -3.29 12.61
CA ILE A 177 -2.07 -2.61 11.70
C ILE A 177 -3.51 -3.06 11.96
N LEU A 178 -3.71 -4.35 12.28
CA LEU A 178 -5.03 -4.90 12.63
C LEU A 178 -5.64 -4.18 13.83
N LEU A 179 -4.88 -4.03 14.90
CA LEU A 179 -5.34 -3.30 16.11
C LEU A 179 -5.55 -1.82 15.85
N SER A 180 -4.63 -1.19 15.13
CA SER A 180 -4.73 0.23 14.80
C SER A 180 -5.94 0.53 13.92
N ALA A 181 -6.20 -0.31 12.92
CA ALA A 181 -7.38 -0.16 12.06
C ALA A 181 -8.69 -0.28 12.87
N LEU A 182 -8.76 -1.28 13.77
CA LEU A 182 -9.91 -1.44 14.68
C LEU A 182 -10.08 -0.20 15.60
N GLN A 183 -8.99 0.31 16.16
CA GLN A 183 -9.02 1.47 17.05
C GLN A 183 -9.51 2.75 16.36
N HIS A 184 -9.20 2.90 15.07
CA HIS A 184 -9.53 4.10 14.29
C HIS A 184 -10.77 3.92 13.40
N ASP A 185 -11.51 2.83 13.58
CA ASP A 185 -12.72 2.50 12.80
C ASP A 185 -12.47 2.48 11.28
N VAL A 186 -11.30 2.00 10.88
CA VAL A 186 -10.92 1.83 9.47
C VAL A 186 -11.14 0.36 9.09
N PRO A 187 -11.88 0.07 8.02
CA PRO A 187 -12.04 -1.30 7.53
C PRO A 187 -10.68 -1.96 7.27
N VAL A 188 -10.45 -3.10 7.91
CA VAL A 188 -9.32 -3.97 7.63
C VAL A 188 -9.83 -5.31 7.11
N THR A 189 -9.37 -5.70 5.93
CA THR A 189 -9.80 -6.92 5.24
C THR A 189 -8.62 -7.85 4.99
N VAL A 190 -8.86 -9.16 5.06
CA VAL A 190 -7.86 -10.19 4.80
C VAL A 190 -8.33 -11.10 3.66
N HIS A 191 -7.50 -11.18 2.65
CA HIS A 191 -7.76 -11.95 1.44
C HIS A 191 -6.89 -13.20 1.46
N ALA A 192 -7.49 -14.34 1.85
CA ALA A 192 -6.79 -15.60 1.97
C ALA A 192 -6.53 -16.25 0.60
N ALA A 193 -5.37 -16.87 0.47
CA ALA A 193 -5.05 -17.80 -0.61
C ALA A 193 -4.91 -19.20 0.00
N ILE A 194 -5.98 -20.00 -0.06
CA ILE A 194 -6.04 -21.30 0.60
C ILE A 194 -4.88 -22.19 0.13
N GLY A 195 -4.12 -22.72 1.08
CA GLY A 195 -2.93 -23.53 0.86
C GLY A 195 -1.62 -22.72 0.74
N ALA A 196 -1.68 -21.36 0.74
CA ALA A 196 -0.50 -20.52 0.69
C ALA A 196 -0.09 -19.95 2.07
N GLU A 197 -0.99 -19.96 3.06
CA GLU A 197 -0.72 -19.45 4.40
C GLU A 197 -0.53 -20.61 5.40
N ILE A 198 0.43 -20.43 6.35
CA ILE A 198 0.83 -21.44 7.32
C ILE A 198 -0.34 -21.89 8.23
N ILE A 199 -1.28 -21.01 8.55
CA ILE A 199 -2.43 -21.33 9.39
C ILE A 199 -3.36 -22.40 8.77
N HIS A 200 -3.28 -22.60 7.45
CA HIS A 200 -4.06 -23.62 6.75
C HIS A 200 -3.52 -25.04 6.96
N GLN A 201 -2.26 -25.17 7.39
CA GLN A 201 -1.63 -26.45 7.72
C GLN A 201 -2.04 -26.96 9.12
N HIS A 202 -2.54 -26.05 9.97
CA HIS A 202 -2.86 -26.38 11.36
C HIS A 202 -4.14 -27.23 11.45
N PRO A 203 -4.22 -28.23 12.37
CA PRO A 203 -5.39 -29.11 12.53
C PRO A 203 -6.70 -28.38 12.84
N SER A 204 -6.64 -27.16 13.40
CA SER A 204 -7.81 -26.33 13.67
C SER A 204 -8.33 -25.54 12.45
N SER A 205 -7.70 -25.70 11.28
CA SER A 205 -8.11 -24.96 10.08
C SER A 205 -9.50 -25.43 9.61
N ASP A 206 -10.40 -24.44 9.45
CA ASP A 206 -11.73 -24.64 8.88
C ASP A 206 -11.84 -23.91 7.55
N GLY A 207 -11.75 -24.62 6.45
CA GLY A 207 -11.84 -24.06 5.09
C GLY A 207 -13.17 -23.36 4.81
N ALA A 208 -14.28 -23.77 5.44
CA ALA A 208 -15.57 -23.12 5.31
C ALA A 208 -15.54 -21.73 5.99
N ALA A 209 -14.98 -21.64 7.21
CA ALA A 209 -14.82 -20.38 7.92
C ALA A 209 -13.86 -19.43 7.21
N VAL A 210 -12.71 -19.92 6.70
CA VAL A 210 -11.78 -19.15 5.87
C VAL A 210 -12.47 -18.60 4.64
N GLY A 211 -13.20 -19.43 3.90
CA GLY A 211 -13.95 -19.03 2.71
C GLY A 211 -15.01 -17.99 3.01
N ALA A 212 -15.83 -18.20 4.04
CA ALA A 212 -16.90 -17.27 4.42
C ALA A 212 -16.37 -15.88 4.82
N THR A 213 -15.36 -15.85 5.68
CA THR A 213 -14.81 -14.60 6.23
C THR A 213 -14.00 -13.83 5.19
N SER A 214 -13.13 -14.49 4.40
CA SER A 214 -12.35 -13.84 3.35
C SER A 214 -13.23 -13.38 2.18
N HIS A 215 -14.28 -14.12 1.82
CA HIS A 215 -15.23 -13.67 0.81
C HIS A 215 -16.04 -12.45 1.29
N ARG A 216 -16.36 -12.37 2.58
CA ARG A 216 -16.98 -11.17 3.15
C ARG A 216 -16.03 -9.97 3.07
N ASP A 217 -14.77 -10.15 3.38
CA ASP A 217 -13.75 -9.12 3.27
C ASP A 217 -13.55 -8.65 1.82
N PHE A 218 -13.61 -9.57 0.85
CA PHE A 218 -13.62 -9.20 -0.55
C PHE A 218 -14.81 -8.29 -0.93
N ARG A 219 -16.00 -8.57 -0.41
CA ARG A 219 -17.19 -7.73 -0.63
C ARG A 219 -17.07 -6.37 0.05
N ARG A 220 -16.45 -6.30 1.24
CA ARG A 220 -16.15 -5.04 1.94
C ARG A 220 -15.17 -4.18 1.14
N LEU A 221 -14.10 -4.78 0.65
CA LEU A 221 -13.15 -4.07 -0.22
C LEU A 221 -13.87 -3.54 -1.48
N ALA A 222 -14.68 -4.37 -2.13
CA ALA A 222 -15.45 -3.94 -3.30
C ALA A 222 -16.39 -2.77 -2.97
N GLY A 223 -16.94 -2.74 -1.75
CA GLY A 223 -17.76 -1.64 -1.24
C GLY A 223 -17.01 -0.33 -1.01
N SER A 224 -15.70 -0.37 -0.76
CA SER A 224 -14.85 0.81 -0.58
C SER A 224 -14.27 1.36 -1.90
N ILE A 225 -14.30 0.58 -2.97
CA ILE A 225 -13.74 1.00 -4.27
C ILE A 225 -14.39 2.26 -4.87
N PRO A 226 -15.72 2.51 -4.72
CA PRO A 226 -16.34 3.74 -5.22
C PRO A 226 -15.70 5.02 -4.68
N ASP A 227 -15.16 5.00 -3.46
CA ASP A 227 -14.53 6.17 -2.81
C ASP A 227 -13.22 6.61 -3.50
N LEU A 228 -12.68 5.77 -4.40
CA LEU A 228 -11.54 6.13 -5.24
C LEU A 228 -11.89 7.15 -6.33
N ASP A 229 -13.17 7.29 -6.72
CA ASP A 229 -13.51 8.15 -7.84
C ASP A 229 -13.22 9.63 -7.54
N GLN A 230 -12.80 10.34 -8.58
CA GLN A 230 -12.51 11.79 -8.54
C GLN A 230 -11.40 12.16 -7.54
N GLY A 231 -10.29 11.45 -7.57
CA GLY A 231 -9.07 11.82 -6.86
C GLY A 231 -8.67 10.92 -5.68
N GLY A 232 -9.31 9.76 -5.53
CA GLY A 232 -8.83 8.76 -4.58
C GLY A 232 -7.50 8.10 -4.99
N VAL A 233 -6.92 7.33 -4.09
CA VAL A 233 -5.60 6.71 -4.29
C VAL A 233 -5.64 5.24 -3.86
N VAL A 234 -5.07 4.36 -4.66
CA VAL A 234 -4.78 2.98 -4.28
C VAL A 234 -3.27 2.75 -4.31
N LEU A 235 -2.73 2.24 -3.23
CA LEU A 235 -1.30 1.94 -3.05
C LEU A 235 -1.12 0.44 -2.85
N ASN A 236 -0.39 -0.21 -3.75
CA ASN A 236 0.04 -1.60 -3.56
C ASN A 236 1.46 -1.60 -3.01
N TRP A 237 1.63 -2.12 -1.79
CA TRP A 237 2.91 -2.21 -1.12
C TRP A 237 3.28 -3.69 -0.93
N GLY A 238 4.18 -4.19 -1.77
CA GLY A 238 4.79 -5.51 -1.65
C GLY A 238 3.86 -6.71 -1.85
N SER A 239 2.71 -6.54 -2.49
CA SER A 239 1.89 -7.69 -2.90
C SER A 239 2.06 -7.97 -4.39
N ALA A 240 2.89 -8.96 -4.72
CA ALA A 240 3.26 -9.27 -6.09
C ALA A 240 2.16 -9.98 -6.90
N VAL A 241 1.25 -10.70 -6.23
CA VAL A 241 0.27 -11.58 -6.89
C VAL A 241 -1.15 -11.35 -6.39
N LEU A 242 -1.41 -11.60 -5.10
CA LEU A 242 -2.76 -11.77 -4.59
C LEU A 242 -3.57 -10.47 -4.61
N MET A 243 -3.08 -9.41 -3.95
CA MET A 243 -3.84 -8.16 -3.86
C MET A 243 -4.10 -7.47 -5.21
N PRO A 244 -3.17 -7.47 -6.19
CA PRO A 244 -3.46 -7.03 -7.55
C PRO A 244 -4.62 -7.77 -8.22
N GLU A 245 -4.75 -9.08 -8.00
CA GLU A 245 -5.84 -9.89 -8.53
C GLU A 245 -7.16 -9.60 -7.83
N VAL A 246 -7.12 -9.46 -6.50
CA VAL A 246 -8.28 -9.10 -5.68
C VAL A 246 -8.79 -7.71 -6.05
N PHE A 247 -7.92 -6.71 -6.12
CA PHE A 247 -8.27 -5.33 -6.46
C PHE A 247 -8.95 -5.23 -7.83
N LEU A 248 -8.40 -5.90 -8.84
CA LEU A 248 -8.96 -5.87 -10.20
C LEU A 248 -10.42 -6.38 -10.22
N LYS A 249 -10.72 -7.45 -9.45
CA LYS A 249 -12.08 -8.02 -9.36
C LYS A 249 -12.99 -7.12 -8.53
N ALA A 250 -12.52 -6.56 -7.42
CA ALA A 250 -13.27 -5.59 -6.62
C ALA A 250 -13.65 -4.35 -7.43
N LEU A 251 -12.70 -3.81 -8.23
CA LEU A 251 -12.95 -2.71 -9.16
C LEU A 251 -14.00 -3.08 -10.23
N THR A 252 -13.92 -4.30 -10.75
CA THR A 252 -14.92 -4.80 -11.73
C THR A 252 -16.31 -4.82 -11.13
N ILE A 253 -16.46 -5.31 -9.88
CA ILE A 253 -17.75 -5.33 -9.17
C ILE A 253 -18.29 -3.91 -8.99
N ALA A 254 -17.47 -2.98 -8.46
CA ALA A 254 -17.88 -1.61 -8.24
C ALA A 254 -18.41 -0.94 -9.55
N ARG A 255 -17.69 -1.15 -10.64
CA ARG A 255 -18.09 -0.64 -11.97
C ARG A 255 -19.34 -1.31 -12.56
N ASN A 256 -19.55 -2.60 -12.28
CA ASN A 256 -20.66 -3.39 -12.80
C ASN A 256 -21.97 -3.12 -12.06
N THR A 257 -21.92 -3.04 -10.72
CA THR A 257 -23.11 -2.86 -9.88
C THR A 257 -23.71 -1.44 -9.94
N GLY A 258 -23.01 -0.49 -10.55
CA GLY A 258 -23.45 0.91 -10.59
C GLY A 258 -23.31 1.66 -9.26
N ALA A 259 -22.71 1.06 -8.24
CA ALA A 259 -22.42 1.69 -6.96
C ALA A 259 -21.41 2.86 -7.10
N GLY A 260 -20.69 2.91 -8.22
CA GLY A 260 -19.75 3.94 -8.63
C GLY A 260 -18.91 3.42 -9.79
N ARG A 261 -18.43 4.35 -10.63
CA ARG A 261 -17.53 3.99 -11.74
C ARG A 261 -16.21 4.72 -11.57
N PRO A 262 -15.38 4.36 -10.56
CA PRO A 262 -14.15 5.08 -10.32
C PRO A 262 -13.24 5.01 -11.55
N THR A 263 -12.95 6.18 -12.11
CA THR A 263 -12.13 6.34 -13.32
C THR A 263 -10.94 7.25 -13.10
N HIS A 264 -11.13 8.32 -12.33
CA HIS A 264 -10.14 9.37 -12.10
C HIS A 264 -9.51 9.19 -10.71
N PHE A 265 -8.64 8.21 -10.58
CA PHE A 265 -7.89 7.94 -9.35
C PHE A 265 -6.41 7.67 -9.64
N VAL A 266 -5.58 7.76 -8.62
CA VAL A 266 -4.17 7.43 -8.69
C VAL A 266 -3.94 6.00 -8.20
N ALA A 267 -3.15 5.23 -8.96
CA ALA A 267 -2.70 3.90 -8.56
C ALA A 267 -1.17 3.86 -8.52
N ALA A 268 -0.59 3.45 -7.42
CA ALA A 268 0.86 3.31 -7.32
C ALA A 268 1.26 1.94 -6.75
N ASP A 269 2.32 1.39 -7.33
CA ASP A 269 2.93 0.14 -6.91
C ASP A 269 4.35 0.41 -6.38
N PHE A 270 4.61 -0.06 -5.18
CA PHE A 270 5.89 0.02 -4.49
C PHE A 270 6.41 -1.38 -4.26
N ASP A 271 7.45 -1.76 -4.96
CA ASP A 271 8.05 -3.09 -4.81
C ASP A 271 9.55 -3.05 -5.19
N MET A 272 10.31 -4.01 -4.68
CA MET A 272 11.71 -4.20 -5.02
C MET A 272 11.88 -4.67 -6.48
N GLN A 273 10.84 -5.27 -7.05
CA GLN A 273 10.81 -5.79 -8.42
C GLN A 273 9.54 -5.34 -9.14
N ARG A 274 9.64 -5.20 -10.46
CA ARG A 274 8.47 -4.88 -11.31
C ARG A 274 7.73 -6.15 -11.71
N HIS A 275 6.86 -6.62 -10.83
CA HIS A 275 6.01 -7.76 -11.12
C HIS A 275 4.94 -7.45 -12.18
N TYR A 276 4.57 -8.48 -12.95
CA TYR A 276 3.55 -8.32 -14.02
C TYR A 276 2.19 -7.89 -13.46
N ARG A 277 1.71 -8.58 -12.40
CA ARG A 277 0.36 -8.34 -11.88
C ARG A 277 0.16 -6.94 -11.28
N PRO A 278 0.99 -6.43 -10.37
CA PRO A 278 0.87 -5.05 -9.89
C PRO A 278 0.92 -4.05 -11.04
N ARG A 279 1.91 -4.17 -11.92
CA ARG A 279 2.08 -3.28 -13.07
C ARG A 279 0.82 -3.21 -13.94
N VAL A 280 0.21 -4.35 -14.24
CA VAL A 280 -0.90 -4.43 -15.20
C VAL A 280 -2.24 -4.29 -14.51
N ASN A 281 -2.46 -4.95 -13.36
CA ASN A 281 -3.77 -5.08 -12.71
C ASN A 281 -4.04 -4.03 -11.62
N VAL A 282 -3.01 -3.34 -11.12
CA VAL A 282 -3.19 -2.19 -10.22
C VAL A 282 -2.95 -0.89 -10.99
N VAL A 283 -1.81 -0.79 -11.70
CA VAL A 283 -1.34 0.48 -12.25
C VAL A 283 -1.92 0.76 -13.64
N GLN A 284 -1.76 -0.13 -14.62
CA GLN A 284 -2.03 0.19 -16.03
C GLN A 284 -3.51 0.08 -16.42
N ARG A 285 -4.13 -1.10 -16.21
CA ARG A 285 -5.53 -1.34 -16.65
C ARG A 285 -6.54 -0.51 -15.89
N PRO A 286 -6.48 -0.43 -14.54
CA PRO A 286 -7.46 0.31 -13.77
C PRO A 286 -7.50 1.81 -14.08
N THR A 287 -6.34 2.42 -14.35
CA THR A 287 -6.19 3.86 -14.58
C THR A 287 -6.44 4.32 -16.01
N ARG A 288 -6.60 3.39 -16.96
CA ARG A 288 -6.82 3.73 -18.40
C ARG A 288 -7.99 4.65 -18.67
N ALA A 289 -8.98 4.67 -17.78
CA ALA A 289 -10.21 5.43 -17.96
C ALA A 289 -10.13 6.87 -17.41
N GLY A 290 -8.92 7.44 -17.28
CA GLY A 290 -8.73 8.82 -16.84
C GLY A 290 -7.88 9.00 -15.57
N GLY A 291 -7.43 7.90 -14.95
CA GLY A 291 -6.53 7.94 -13.80
C GLY A 291 -5.04 8.02 -14.17
N SER A 292 -4.20 8.07 -13.16
CA SER A 292 -2.74 8.06 -13.29
C SER A 292 -2.13 6.86 -12.58
N GLY A 293 -1.08 6.28 -13.18
CA GLY A 293 -0.44 5.08 -12.64
C GLY A 293 1.06 5.24 -12.49
N PHE A 294 1.62 4.83 -11.33
CA PHE A 294 3.02 4.98 -10.98
C PHE A 294 3.64 3.66 -10.54
N LEU A 295 4.90 3.44 -10.92
CA LEU A 295 5.70 2.27 -10.56
C LEU A 295 6.98 2.74 -9.86
N LEU A 296 7.03 2.61 -8.55
CA LEU A 296 8.18 2.98 -7.74
C LEU A 296 8.94 1.72 -7.31
N THR A 297 10.10 1.52 -7.92
CA THR A 297 10.93 0.34 -7.67
C THR A 297 12.04 0.66 -6.69
N GLY A 298 12.09 -0.06 -5.59
CA GLY A 298 13.10 0.06 -4.54
C GLY A 298 12.68 -0.68 -3.28
N HIS A 299 13.54 -0.68 -2.28
CA HIS A 299 13.28 -1.35 -1.02
C HIS A 299 12.16 -0.67 -0.23
N HIS A 300 11.23 -1.47 0.32
CA HIS A 300 10.08 -0.98 1.07
C HIS A 300 10.49 -0.14 2.28
N GLU A 301 11.51 -0.59 3.02
CA GLU A 301 12.05 0.08 4.21
C GLU A 301 12.70 1.45 3.92
N ILE A 302 12.84 1.80 2.64
CA ILE A 302 13.31 3.12 2.19
C ILE A 302 12.18 3.91 1.54
N LEU A 303 11.48 3.33 0.55
CA LEU A 303 10.49 4.06 -0.24
C LEU A 303 9.22 4.40 0.55
N ILE A 304 8.75 3.48 1.40
CA ILE A 304 7.53 3.72 2.19
C ILE A 304 7.74 4.82 3.24
N PRO A 305 8.86 4.85 4.02
CA PRO A 305 9.16 6.00 4.86
C PRO A 305 9.21 7.33 4.11
N LEU A 306 9.84 7.38 2.92
CA LEU A 306 9.88 8.61 2.11
C LEU A 306 8.48 9.07 1.71
N LEU A 307 7.62 8.15 1.29
CA LEU A 307 6.22 8.46 0.97
C LEU A 307 5.45 8.94 2.20
N VAL A 308 5.55 8.20 3.32
CA VAL A 308 4.80 8.50 4.55
C VAL A 308 5.18 9.88 5.08
N TRP A 309 6.47 10.17 5.20
CA TRP A 309 6.95 11.48 5.64
C TRP A 309 6.55 12.58 4.67
N GLY A 310 6.70 12.34 3.35
CA GLY A 310 6.34 13.33 2.32
C GLY A 310 4.86 13.72 2.38
N VAL A 311 3.97 12.77 2.60
CA VAL A 311 2.53 13.07 2.73
C VAL A 311 2.24 13.88 3.99
N LEU A 312 2.89 13.58 5.12
CA LEU A 312 2.70 14.35 6.36
C LEU A 312 3.18 15.78 6.19
N GLU A 313 4.37 15.99 5.63
CA GLU A 313 4.90 17.33 5.31
C GLU A 313 3.97 18.11 4.37
N GLU A 314 3.44 17.45 3.33
CA GLU A 314 2.56 18.08 2.35
C GLU A 314 1.21 18.50 2.97
N LEU A 315 0.70 17.71 3.91
CA LEU A 315 -0.50 18.07 4.67
C LEU A 315 -0.28 19.26 5.59
N GLU A 316 0.90 19.35 6.24
CA GLU A 316 1.25 20.45 7.16
C GLU A 316 1.51 21.77 6.42
N LYS A 317 2.09 21.75 5.21
CA LYS A 317 2.28 22.95 4.39
C LYS A 317 0.98 23.72 4.15
N SER A 318 -0.12 23.03 3.88
CA SER A 318 -1.43 23.65 3.62
C SER A 318 -2.04 24.31 4.84
N VAL A 319 -1.88 23.72 6.03
CA VAL A 319 -2.37 24.32 7.29
C VAL A 319 -1.67 25.63 7.61
N ASN A 320 -0.36 25.69 7.35
CA ASN A 320 0.44 26.90 7.58
C ASN A 320 0.22 27.99 6.49
N GLY A 321 -0.09 27.60 5.25
CA GLY A 321 -0.42 28.50 4.14
C GLY A 321 -1.75 29.22 4.37
N ASP A 322 -2.76 28.53 4.82
CA ASP A 322 -4.08 29.09 5.11
C ASP A 322 -4.06 30.02 6.34
N ALA A 323 -3.20 29.72 7.33
CA ALA A 323 -3.02 30.56 8.52
C ALA A 323 -2.37 31.92 8.21
N LEU A 324 -1.55 32.01 7.15
CA LEU A 324 -0.90 33.25 6.70
C LEU A 324 -1.80 34.11 5.81
N THR A 325 -2.86 33.55 5.24
CA THR A 325 -3.82 34.26 4.37
C THR A 325 -5.09 34.72 5.05
N ALA A 326 -5.30 34.34 6.32
CA ALA A 326 -6.44 34.85 7.09
C ALA A 326 -6.30 36.36 7.33
N PRO A 327 -7.28 37.22 6.96
CA PRO A 327 -7.19 38.65 7.18
C PRO A 327 -7.15 38.90 8.69
N ARG A 328 -6.11 39.61 9.14
CA ARG A 328 -6.06 40.14 10.52
C ARG A 328 -7.29 40.97 10.73
N GLN A 329 -8.22 40.51 11.54
CA GLN A 329 -9.33 41.35 12.03
C GLN A 329 -8.70 42.53 12.76
N SER A 330 -8.82 43.71 12.16
CA SER A 330 -8.54 44.97 12.82
C SER A 330 -9.55 45.14 13.95
N SER A 331 -9.09 45.02 15.18
CA SER A 331 -9.86 45.42 16.34
C SER A 331 -10.08 46.94 16.34
N PRO A 332 -11.26 47.40 16.78
CA PRO A 332 -11.63 48.80 16.78
C PRO A 332 -10.86 49.66 17.77
#